data_9f632b0298f645190814444abd7a1bdd
#
_entry.id   9f632b0298f645190814444abd7a1bdd
#
_cell.length_a   1.000
_cell.length_b   1.000
_cell.length_c   1.000
_cell.angle_alpha   90.00
_cell.angle_beta   90.00
_cell.angle_gamma   90.00
#
_symmetry.space_group_name_H-M   'P 1'
#
loop_
_entity.id
_entity.type
_entity.pdbx_description
1 polymer ?
#
loop_
_entity_poly.entity_id
_entity_poly.type
_entity_poly.pdbx_seq_one_letter_code
_entity_poly.pdbx_strand_id
1 'polypeptide(L)'
;MCRKWISDEQCRLCGKGVRVMEEVKKMGLNHALNISFRVIVTPEDIDDIMVSALEGSMSYWANRTNVPKEKRVAEWGYEQIARGGELHIHVVEPFDQNGTEWYVLTKEKFLKGLEKYLKEPKYSDCLEFVDHELRIDTCYVDADVADTIIQYALFGEIVYG
;
A
#
# COMPACT_ATOMS: atom_id res chain seq x y z
N MET A 1 28.17 -4.82 -2.63
CA MET A 1 28.74 -5.53 -1.44
C MET A 1 27.74 -5.39 -0.31
N CYS A 2 26.84 -6.33 -0.21
CA CYS A 2 25.85 -6.38 0.86
C CYS A 2 26.55 -6.79 2.15
N ARG A 3 26.70 -5.88 3.09
CA ARG A 3 27.25 -6.22 4.41
C ARG A 3 26.18 -6.94 5.22
N LYS A 4 26.33 -8.25 5.34
CA LYS A 4 25.78 -9.09 6.40
C LYS A 4 25.88 -8.40 7.77
N TRP A 5 24.81 -7.82 8.24
CA TRP A 5 24.64 -7.43 9.63
C TRP A 5 23.17 -7.57 10.02
N ILE A 6 22.70 -8.78 10.12
CA ILE A 6 21.63 -9.15 11.05
C ILE A 6 21.75 -10.67 11.22
N SER A 7 22.22 -11.12 12.38
CA SER A 7 22.20 -12.53 12.74
C SER A 7 20.76 -12.97 12.98
N ASP A 8 20.44 -14.23 12.70
CA ASP A 8 19.11 -14.85 12.91
C ASP A 8 18.51 -14.66 14.32
N GLU A 9 19.30 -14.24 15.29
CA GLU A 9 18.83 -13.89 16.64
C GLU A 9 18.11 -12.54 16.71
N GLN A 10 18.38 -11.60 15.82
CA GLN A 10 17.71 -10.29 15.82
C GLN A 10 16.32 -10.33 15.15
N CYS A 11 16.08 -11.27 14.24
CA CYS A 11 14.76 -11.46 13.65
C CYS A 11 13.71 -11.98 14.67
N ARG A 12 14.16 -12.62 15.77
CA ARG A 12 13.25 -13.01 16.88
C ARG A 12 12.79 -11.86 17.76
N LEU A 13 13.30 -10.65 17.55
CA LEU A 13 12.95 -9.45 18.32
C LEU A 13 11.73 -8.70 17.75
N CYS A 14 11.31 -8.95 16.52
CA CYS A 14 10.10 -8.33 15.96
C CYS A 14 8.82 -8.67 16.76
N GLY A 15 8.72 -9.89 17.33
CA GLY A 15 7.62 -10.25 18.23
C GLY A 15 7.73 -9.70 19.66
N LYS A 16 8.87 -9.09 20.01
CA LYS A 16 9.13 -8.57 21.37
C LYS A 16 9.11 -7.04 21.46
N GLY A 17 8.94 -6.35 20.34
CA GLY A 17 8.98 -4.88 20.28
C GLY A 17 7.99 -4.21 21.25
N VAL A 18 6.80 -4.75 21.38
CA VAL A 18 5.78 -4.22 22.31
C VAL A 18 6.18 -4.41 23.77
N ARG A 19 6.78 -5.57 24.13
CA ARG A 19 7.23 -5.83 25.51
C ARG A 19 8.46 -4.99 25.88
N VAL A 20 9.38 -4.80 24.95
CA VAL A 20 10.55 -3.94 25.17
C VAL A 20 10.13 -2.49 25.35
N MET A 21 9.13 -2.00 24.60
CA MET A 21 8.56 -0.67 24.77
C MET A 21 7.88 -0.48 26.14
N GLU A 22 7.19 -1.50 26.66
CA GLU A 22 6.60 -1.47 28.00
C GLU A 22 7.63 -1.53 29.13
N GLU A 23 8.71 -2.31 28.98
CA GLU A 23 9.80 -2.35 29.96
C GLU A 23 10.62 -1.04 29.97
N VAL A 24 10.88 -0.46 28.81
CA VAL A 24 11.54 0.86 28.70
C VAL A 24 10.67 1.96 29.30
N LYS A 25 9.35 1.89 29.19
CA LYS A 25 8.42 2.78 29.89
C LYS A 25 8.53 2.71 31.41
N LYS A 26 8.72 1.50 31.96
CA LYS A 26 8.89 1.27 33.40
C LYS A 26 10.23 1.79 33.92
N MET A 27 11.25 1.92 33.07
CA MET A 27 12.58 2.41 33.45
C MET A 27 12.72 3.94 33.32
N GLY A 28 11.68 4.68 32.94
CA GLY A 28 11.72 6.16 32.83
C GLY A 28 12.63 6.68 31.72
N LEU A 29 13.05 5.82 30.77
CA LEU A 29 13.95 6.14 29.65
C LEU A 29 13.21 6.48 28.35
N ASN A 30 11.95 6.90 28.43
CA ASN A 30 11.12 7.14 27.24
C ASN A 30 11.35 8.55 26.69
N HIS A 31 12.16 8.64 25.66
CA HIS A 31 12.17 9.80 24.77
C HIS A 31 11.49 9.39 23.45
N ALA A 32 10.30 9.96 23.18
CA ALA A 32 9.64 9.77 21.89
C ALA A 32 10.07 10.87 20.93
N LEU A 33 10.51 10.49 19.75
CA LEU A 33 10.80 11.38 18.64
C LEU A 33 9.73 11.18 17.57
N ASN A 34 9.10 12.27 17.12
CA ASN A 34 8.25 12.25 15.95
C ASN A 34 9.11 12.55 14.72
N ILE A 35 9.27 11.57 13.85
CA ILE A 35 10.05 11.70 12.62
C ILE A 35 9.09 11.54 11.46
N SER A 36 9.11 12.46 10.51
CA SER A 36 8.38 12.36 9.24
C SER A 36 9.37 12.07 8.11
N PHE A 37 9.02 11.12 7.27
CA PHE A 37 9.80 10.78 6.09
C PHE A 37 9.04 11.21 4.84
N ARG A 38 9.80 11.57 3.80
CA ARG A 38 9.30 11.74 2.44
C ARG A 38 9.64 10.48 1.66
N VAL A 39 8.63 9.82 1.12
CA VAL A 39 8.78 8.64 0.26
C VAL A 39 8.63 9.09 -1.18
N ILE A 40 9.55 8.68 -2.04
CA ILE A 40 9.46 8.89 -3.48
C ILE A 40 8.72 7.69 -4.08
N VAL A 41 7.70 7.98 -4.87
CA VAL A 41 6.89 6.99 -5.60
C VAL A 41 6.96 7.32 -7.08
N THR A 42 7.49 6.40 -7.87
CA THR A 42 7.63 6.56 -9.32
C THR A 42 6.36 6.11 -10.06
N PRO A 43 6.17 6.47 -11.34
CA PRO A 43 5.11 5.89 -12.16
C PRO A 43 5.19 4.37 -12.27
N GLU A 44 6.40 3.82 -12.34
CA GLU A 44 6.68 2.40 -12.41
C GLU A 44 6.23 1.69 -11.13
N ASP A 45 6.49 2.26 -9.95
CA ASP A 45 6.02 1.69 -8.66
C ASP A 45 4.49 1.61 -8.63
N ILE A 46 3.80 2.63 -9.16
CA ILE A 46 2.33 2.64 -9.24
C ILE A 46 1.85 1.55 -10.19
N ASP A 47 2.48 1.41 -11.37
CA ASP A 47 2.12 0.39 -12.36
C ASP A 47 2.32 -1.02 -11.79
N ASP A 48 3.43 -1.31 -11.10
CA ASP A 48 3.73 -2.60 -10.48
C ASP A 48 2.71 -2.97 -9.39
N ILE A 49 2.37 -2.01 -8.52
CA ILE A 49 1.34 -2.21 -7.49
C ILE A 49 -0.03 -2.46 -8.15
N MET A 50 -0.37 -1.71 -9.19
CA MET A 50 -1.63 -1.88 -9.92
C MET A 50 -1.72 -3.23 -10.63
N VAL A 51 -0.63 -3.73 -11.23
CA VAL A 51 -0.58 -5.07 -11.81
C VAL A 51 -0.83 -6.12 -10.73
N SER A 52 -0.09 -6.06 -9.61
CA SER A 52 -0.24 -6.99 -8.48
C SER A 52 -1.66 -7.01 -7.94
N ALA A 53 -2.32 -5.85 -7.83
CA ALA A 53 -3.70 -5.75 -7.39
C ALA A 53 -4.69 -6.37 -8.40
N LEU A 54 -4.60 -5.99 -9.67
CA LEU A 54 -5.58 -6.38 -10.70
C LEU A 54 -5.46 -7.85 -11.11
N GLU A 55 -4.26 -8.43 -11.07
CA GLU A 55 -4.00 -9.83 -11.40
C GLU A 55 -4.08 -10.76 -10.17
N GLY A 56 -4.17 -10.20 -8.98
CA GLY A 56 -4.11 -10.91 -7.71
C GLY A 56 -5.41 -10.90 -6.91
N SER A 57 -5.30 -10.49 -5.66
CA SER A 57 -6.33 -10.65 -4.62
C SER A 57 -7.61 -9.87 -4.85
N MET A 58 -7.60 -8.78 -5.61
CA MET A 58 -8.83 -8.01 -5.90
C MET A 58 -9.95 -8.84 -6.54
N SER A 59 -9.61 -9.94 -7.22
CA SER A 59 -10.58 -10.74 -8.00
C SER A 59 -11.70 -11.35 -7.16
N TYR A 60 -11.56 -11.46 -5.84
CA TYR A 60 -12.61 -12.03 -4.98
C TYR A 60 -13.71 -11.02 -4.60
N TRP A 61 -13.43 -9.71 -4.64
CA TRP A 61 -14.43 -8.66 -4.34
C TRP A 61 -14.72 -7.73 -5.53
N ALA A 62 -13.82 -7.65 -6.52
CA ALA A 62 -13.96 -6.83 -7.72
C ALA A 62 -13.97 -7.72 -8.97
N ASN A 63 -15.06 -7.74 -9.70
CA ASN A 63 -15.24 -8.63 -10.86
C ASN A 63 -15.08 -7.95 -12.22
N ARG A 64 -15.04 -6.63 -12.25
CA ARG A 64 -14.88 -5.86 -13.49
C ARG A 64 -14.10 -4.58 -13.23
N THR A 65 -13.28 -4.23 -14.20
CA THR A 65 -12.67 -2.91 -14.30
C THR A 65 -13.00 -2.28 -15.63
N ASN A 66 -13.16 -0.96 -15.68
CA ASN A 66 -13.44 -0.21 -16.88
C ASN A 66 -12.69 1.11 -16.90
N VAL A 67 -12.16 1.46 -18.06
CA VAL A 67 -11.59 2.78 -18.34
C VAL A 67 -12.49 3.47 -19.36
N PRO A 68 -13.18 4.55 -19.00
CA PRO A 68 -13.98 5.32 -19.95
C PRO A 68 -13.12 5.75 -21.16
N LYS A 69 -13.62 5.58 -22.36
CA LYS A 69 -12.84 5.82 -23.60
C LYS A 69 -12.28 7.25 -23.66
N GLU A 70 -13.06 8.21 -23.23
CA GLU A 70 -12.72 9.63 -23.21
C GLU A 70 -11.70 10.01 -22.15
N LYS A 71 -11.45 9.12 -21.15
CA LYS A 71 -10.49 9.32 -20.06
C LYS A 71 -9.29 8.41 -20.16
N ARG A 72 -9.20 7.67 -21.27
CA ARG A 72 -8.10 6.74 -21.48
C ARG A 72 -6.82 7.49 -21.81
N VAL A 73 -5.79 7.35 -20.95
CA VAL A 73 -4.49 8.01 -21.08
C VAL A 73 -3.34 7.03 -21.35
N ALA A 74 -3.59 5.72 -21.27
CA ALA A 74 -2.62 4.67 -21.51
C ALA A 74 -3.27 3.46 -22.21
N GLU A 75 -2.44 2.54 -22.71
CA GLU A 75 -2.91 1.34 -23.40
C GLU A 75 -3.55 0.34 -22.44
N TRP A 76 -2.92 0.11 -21.29
CA TRP A 76 -3.35 -0.89 -20.31
C TRP A 76 -4.08 -0.27 -19.11
N GLY A 77 -4.95 -1.06 -18.48
CA GLY A 77 -5.76 -0.62 -17.34
C GLY A 77 -4.91 -0.23 -16.11
N TYR A 78 -3.85 -0.99 -15.83
CA TYR A 78 -2.96 -0.74 -14.70
C TYR A 78 -2.13 0.54 -14.87
N GLU A 79 -1.85 0.96 -16.09
CA GLU A 79 -1.08 2.17 -16.37
C GLU A 79 -1.86 3.47 -16.23
N GLN A 80 -3.19 3.41 -16.16
CA GLN A 80 -4.04 4.60 -16.14
C GLN A 80 -3.73 5.51 -14.95
N ILE A 81 -3.55 4.90 -13.78
CA ILE A 81 -3.40 5.63 -12.51
C ILE A 81 -2.12 6.45 -12.47
N ALA A 82 -0.99 5.87 -12.83
CA ALA A 82 0.30 6.56 -12.85
C ALA A 82 0.29 7.78 -13.78
N ARG A 83 -0.43 7.69 -14.88
CA ARG A 83 -0.52 8.73 -15.93
C ARG A 83 -1.68 9.72 -15.74
N GLY A 84 -2.36 9.66 -14.58
CA GLY A 84 -3.42 10.60 -14.20
C GLY A 84 -4.79 10.30 -14.82
N GLY A 85 -4.98 9.08 -15.35
CA GLY A 85 -6.29 8.58 -15.77
C GLY A 85 -7.13 8.08 -14.60
N GLU A 86 -8.26 7.47 -14.93
CA GLU A 86 -9.19 6.89 -13.97
C GLU A 86 -9.38 5.40 -14.27
N LEU A 87 -9.56 4.61 -13.22
CA LEU A 87 -9.97 3.21 -13.30
C LEU A 87 -11.27 3.04 -12.52
N HIS A 88 -12.31 2.59 -13.19
CA HIS A 88 -13.59 2.27 -12.58
C HIS A 88 -13.58 0.80 -12.18
N ILE A 89 -13.90 0.51 -10.93
CA ILE A 89 -13.84 -0.82 -10.33
C ILE A 89 -15.24 -1.17 -9.85
N HIS A 90 -15.76 -2.32 -10.30
CA HIS A 90 -17.06 -2.84 -9.91
C HIS A 90 -16.91 -3.85 -8.79
N VAL A 91 -17.59 -3.64 -7.67
CA VAL A 91 -17.61 -4.55 -6.54
C VAL A 91 -18.70 -5.61 -6.71
N VAL A 92 -18.41 -6.84 -6.27
CA VAL A 92 -19.36 -7.96 -6.37
C VAL A 92 -20.51 -7.78 -5.39
N GLU A 93 -20.19 -7.37 -4.17
CA GLU A 93 -21.16 -7.16 -3.09
C GLU A 93 -20.99 -5.75 -2.54
N PRO A 94 -21.93 -4.83 -2.79
CA PRO A 94 -21.89 -3.49 -2.20
C PRO A 94 -21.92 -3.58 -0.67
N PHE A 95 -21.02 -2.87 -0.01
CA PHE A 95 -20.95 -2.85 1.45
C PHE A 95 -21.62 -1.62 2.07
N ASP A 96 -21.85 -0.58 1.28
CA ASP A 96 -22.47 0.64 1.74
C ASP A 96 -24.01 0.56 1.70
N GLN A 97 -24.67 1.39 2.52
CA GLN A 97 -26.13 1.42 2.61
C GLN A 97 -26.82 1.90 1.33
N ASN A 98 -26.08 2.52 0.40
CA ASN A 98 -26.58 3.05 -0.85
C ASN A 98 -26.53 2.00 -1.98
N GLY A 99 -25.88 0.85 -1.75
CA GLY A 99 -25.68 -0.18 -2.75
C GLY A 99 -24.77 0.27 -3.89
N THR A 100 -23.72 1.04 -3.58
CA THR A 100 -22.75 1.51 -4.58
C THR A 100 -21.95 0.34 -5.13
N GLU A 101 -22.07 0.09 -6.44
CA GLU A 101 -21.38 -1.00 -7.11
C GLU A 101 -20.11 -0.55 -7.84
N TRP A 102 -20.02 0.71 -8.23
CA TRP A 102 -18.90 1.25 -8.99
C TRP A 102 -18.13 2.30 -8.22
N TYR A 103 -16.83 2.08 -8.10
CA TYR A 103 -15.90 3.00 -7.45
C TYR A 103 -14.86 3.49 -8.45
N VAL A 104 -14.49 4.77 -8.36
CA VAL A 104 -13.49 5.38 -9.23
C VAL A 104 -12.19 5.53 -8.47
N LEU A 105 -11.14 4.86 -8.97
CA LEU A 105 -9.77 5.03 -8.53
C LEU A 105 -9.10 6.12 -9.36
N THR A 106 -8.47 7.06 -8.68
CA THR A 106 -7.61 8.11 -9.28
C THR A 106 -6.24 8.08 -8.63
N LYS A 107 -5.27 8.76 -9.23
CA LYS A 107 -3.92 8.88 -8.69
C LYS A 107 -3.90 9.44 -7.26
N GLU A 108 -4.73 10.46 -6.98
CA GLU A 108 -4.82 11.07 -5.65
C GLU A 108 -5.36 10.09 -4.61
N LYS A 109 -6.36 9.30 -4.97
CA LYS A 109 -6.89 8.26 -4.09
C LYS A 109 -5.87 7.16 -3.85
N PHE A 110 -5.21 6.69 -4.92
CA PHE A 110 -4.16 5.69 -4.83
C PHE A 110 -3.05 6.12 -3.88
N LEU A 111 -2.50 7.34 -4.05
CA LEU A 111 -1.44 7.86 -3.19
C LEU A 111 -1.90 8.00 -1.72
N LYS A 112 -3.16 8.37 -1.47
CA LYS A 112 -3.73 8.37 -0.11
C LYS A 112 -3.84 6.99 0.50
N GLY A 113 -4.23 5.99 -0.30
CA GLY A 113 -4.30 4.59 0.12
C GLY A 113 -2.92 4.05 0.46
N LEU A 114 -1.94 4.30 -0.40
CA LEU A 114 -0.54 3.94 -0.18
C LEU A 114 0.04 4.63 1.07
N GLU A 115 -0.19 5.94 1.23
CA GLU A 115 0.21 6.68 2.43
C GLU A 115 -0.39 6.08 3.70
N LYS A 116 -1.66 5.70 3.66
CA LYS A 116 -2.33 5.06 4.80
C LYS A 116 -1.71 3.71 5.12
N TYR A 117 -1.47 2.89 4.10
CA TYR A 117 -0.81 1.60 4.25
C TYR A 117 0.57 1.73 4.90
N LEU A 118 1.41 2.65 4.40
CA LEU A 118 2.77 2.86 4.90
C LEU A 118 2.83 3.42 6.34
N LYS A 119 1.74 3.98 6.84
CA LYS A 119 1.61 4.42 8.24
C LYS A 119 1.28 3.28 9.21
N GLU A 120 0.90 2.12 8.72
CA GLU A 120 0.62 0.95 9.54
C GLU A 120 1.93 0.30 10.01
N PRO A 121 2.19 0.17 11.31
CA PRO A 121 3.50 -0.27 11.82
C PRO A 121 3.96 -1.65 11.34
N LYS A 122 3.02 -2.52 10.98
CA LYS A 122 3.34 -3.90 10.54
C LYS A 122 3.71 -4.03 9.06
N TYR A 123 3.62 -2.94 8.28
CA TYR A 123 3.76 -2.97 6.82
C TYR A 123 4.93 -2.13 6.29
N SER A 124 5.90 -1.80 7.16
CA SER A 124 7.05 -0.96 6.80
C SER A 124 8.11 -1.65 5.93
N ASP A 125 7.92 -2.95 5.62
CA ASP A 125 8.93 -3.73 4.89
C ASP A 125 8.99 -3.36 3.39
N CYS A 126 7.99 -2.61 2.87
CA CYS A 126 7.96 -2.13 1.49
C CYS A 126 8.78 -0.85 1.27
N LEU A 127 9.64 -0.46 2.20
CA LEU A 127 10.44 0.76 2.09
C LEU A 127 11.94 0.44 2.07
N GLU A 128 12.65 1.03 1.13
CA GLU A 128 14.10 0.93 1.03
C GLU A 128 14.76 2.31 0.91
N PHE A 129 16.04 2.41 1.33
CA PHE A 129 16.87 3.58 1.11
C PHE A 129 17.76 3.38 -0.12
N VAL A 130 17.53 4.17 -1.16
CA VAL A 130 18.34 4.20 -2.39
C VAL A 130 18.83 5.62 -2.60
N ASP A 131 20.14 5.80 -2.74
CA ASP A 131 20.79 7.10 -3.00
C ASP A 131 20.33 8.23 -2.05
N HIS A 132 20.18 7.92 -0.76
CA HIS A 132 19.73 8.83 0.30
C HIS A 132 18.24 9.22 0.23
N GLU A 133 17.45 8.60 -0.64
CA GLU A 133 15.99 8.74 -0.73
C GLU A 133 15.29 7.49 -0.19
N LEU A 134 14.14 7.69 0.44
CA LEU A 134 13.26 6.60 0.82
C LEU A 134 12.30 6.31 -0.33
N ARG A 135 12.31 5.08 -0.83
CA ARG A 135 11.52 4.62 -1.98
C ARG A 135 10.67 3.42 -1.62
N ILE A 136 9.69 3.11 -2.48
CA ILE A 136 8.94 1.86 -2.41
C ILE A 136 9.80 0.75 -3.01
N ASP A 137 9.90 -0.37 -2.30
CA ASP A 137 10.39 -1.64 -2.86
C ASP A 137 9.20 -2.49 -3.26
N THR A 138 8.85 -2.46 -4.55
CA THR A 138 7.70 -3.18 -5.10
C THR A 138 7.85 -4.69 -5.03
N CYS A 139 9.07 -5.23 -4.83
CA CYS A 139 9.29 -6.66 -4.61
C CYS A 139 8.63 -7.17 -3.31
N TYR A 140 8.38 -6.29 -2.35
CA TYR A 140 7.68 -6.62 -1.11
C TYR A 140 6.18 -6.26 -1.14
N VAL A 141 5.68 -5.84 -2.30
CA VAL A 141 4.25 -5.58 -2.51
C VAL A 141 3.65 -6.79 -3.23
N ASP A 142 3.25 -7.79 -2.46
CA ASP A 142 2.50 -8.94 -2.98
C ASP A 142 1.05 -8.58 -3.29
N ALA A 143 0.27 -9.54 -3.75
CA ALA A 143 -1.13 -9.34 -4.13
C ALA A 143 -2.00 -8.86 -2.95
N ASP A 144 -1.76 -9.37 -1.73
CA ASP A 144 -2.54 -9.00 -0.55
C ASP A 144 -2.21 -7.58 -0.07
N VAL A 145 -0.94 -7.20 -0.16
CA VAL A 145 -0.49 -5.82 0.10
C VAL A 145 -1.09 -4.85 -0.92
N ALA A 146 -1.03 -5.20 -2.21
CA ALA A 146 -1.59 -4.37 -3.28
C ALA A 146 -3.12 -4.21 -3.11
N ASP A 147 -3.84 -5.28 -2.79
CA ASP A 147 -5.27 -5.24 -2.48
C ASP A 147 -5.58 -4.30 -1.30
N THR A 148 -4.84 -4.43 -0.21
CA THR A 148 -4.99 -3.55 0.96
C THR A 148 -4.82 -2.08 0.60
N ILE A 149 -3.82 -1.74 -0.22
CA ILE A 149 -3.59 -0.37 -0.71
C ILE A 149 -4.80 0.13 -1.50
N ILE A 150 -5.35 -0.69 -2.40
CA ILE A 150 -6.52 -0.32 -3.21
C ILE A 150 -7.78 -0.16 -2.37
N GLN A 151 -8.01 -1.03 -1.38
CA GLN A 151 -9.14 -0.88 -0.46
C GLN A 151 -9.02 0.41 0.35
N TYR A 152 -7.85 0.74 0.87
CA TYR A 152 -7.61 2.04 1.53
C TYR A 152 -7.84 3.22 0.58
N ALA A 153 -7.46 3.09 -0.70
CA ALA A 153 -7.65 4.15 -1.68
C ALA A 153 -9.13 4.39 -2.02
N LEU A 154 -9.95 3.33 -2.06
CA LEU A 154 -11.36 3.41 -2.46
C LEU A 154 -12.29 3.65 -1.28
N PHE A 155 -12.05 2.96 -0.16
CA PHE A 155 -12.99 2.88 0.96
C PHE A 155 -12.46 3.60 2.21
N GLY A 156 -11.15 3.84 2.29
CA GLY A 156 -10.52 4.38 3.48
C GLY A 156 -10.28 3.35 4.59
N GLU A 157 -10.73 2.10 4.42
CA GLU A 157 -10.55 0.98 5.34
C GLU A 157 -10.53 -0.35 4.58
N ILE A 158 -10.15 -1.45 5.25
CA ILE A 158 -10.26 -2.79 4.70
C ILE A 158 -11.71 -3.25 4.91
N VAL A 159 -12.40 -3.48 3.80
CA VAL A 159 -13.82 -3.89 3.77
C VAL A 159 -13.95 -5.36 3.45
N TYR A 160 -13.14 -5.82 2.52
CA TYR A 160 -13.12 -7.20 2.04
C TYR A 160 -11.85 -7.89 2.54
N GLY A 161 -11.99 -9.05 3.17
CA GLY A 161 -10.86 -9.80 3.71
C GLY A 161 -11.22 -11.21 4.13
#